data_965e79c7bfcb3606d1db05dfd933e2f1
#
_entry.id   965e79c7bfcb3606d1db05dfd933e2f1
#
_cell.length_a   1.000
_cell.length_b   1.000
_cell.length_c   1.000
_cell.angle_alpha   90.00
_cell.angle_beta   90.00
_cell.angle_gamma   90.00
#
_symmetry.space_group_name_H-M   'P 1'
#
loop_
_entity.id
_entity.type
_entity.pdbx_description
1 polymer ?
#
loop_
_entity_poly.entity_id
_entity_poly.type
_entity_poly.pdbx_seq_one_letter_code
_entity_poly.pdbx_strand_id
1 'polypeptide(L)'
;MFDKINEWQERIETFREQVQSKEKKPRKIQSKFQKHASKFYILMCVFTICGYLFFSFSRSIFKDDSPMLDTGIGVASKTKIGSSEVEILSRKVNEDSGYGEVLFSIEDGNDQVHKNYVAFAGESKSKQQIKTDLQEISTGYYLLKLNGIPKEWKEIIIDFGYNEEKKAPTSIEQIEEEAEEKQKNQSQQTTFYWDVRKSKNSPDLKEKPKENYELEVIKIEEKEVEKQQKLLAENSKKIDEEMKIIEEKIATEKQELFYKVGEEKEDGEEIVRGLEREKETYLETKKKIAEEQELLEEKAEKSAEKRNKITTN
;
A
#
# COMPACT_ATOMS: atom_id res chain seq x y z
N MET A 1 63.76 43.13 57.59
CA MET A 1 63.06 42.99 56.27
C MET A 1 63.67 41.89 55.38
N PHE A 2 64.92 41.59 55.53
CA PHE A 2 65.67 40.57 54.76
C PHE A 2 65.36 39.13 55.18
N ASP A 3 65.02 38.89 56.43
CA ASP A 3 64.76 37.54 56.93
C ASP A 3 63.47 36.91 56.31
N LYS A 4 62.47 37.65 55.99
CA LYS A 4 61.25 37.17 55.34
C LYS A 4 61.48 36.81 53.91
N ILE A 5 62.45 37.36 53.22
CA ILE A 5 62.74 37.01 51.81
C ILE A 5 63.50 35.71 51.76
N ASN A 6 64.35 35.42 52.69
CA ASN A 6 65.07 34.16 52.77
C ASN A 6 64.13 33.01 53.11
N GLU A 7 63.14 33.17 54.00
CA GLU A 7 62.17 32.21 54.37
C GLU A 7 61.19 31.86 53.17
N TRP A 8 60.96 32.85 52.32
CA TRP A 8 60.19 32.65 51.08
C TRP A 8 61.02 31.91 50.04
N GLN A 9 62.29 32.11 49.92
CA GLN A 9 63.15 31.37 48.98
C GLN A 9 63.31 29.92 49.39
N GLU A 10 63.50 29.60 50.65
CA GLU A 10 63.55 28.25 51.17
C GLU A 10 62.25 27.50 50.93
N ARG A 11 61.10 28.13 51.11
CA ARG A 11 59.77 27.52 50.82
C ARG A 11 59.56 27.27 49.33
N ILE A 12 60.07 28.11 48.47
CA ILE A 12 60.01 27.91 47.02
C ILE A 12 60.96 26.77 46.61
N GLU A 13 62.11 26.66 47.17
CA GLU A 13 63.03 25.55 46.86
C GLU A 13 62.49 24.18 47.35
N THR A 14 62.00 24.16 48.58
CA THR A 14 61.37 22.91 49.11
C THR A 14 60.13 22.52 48.33
N PHE A 15 59.34 23.49 47.82
CA PHE A 15 58.23 23.21 46.97
C PHE A 15 58.61 22.71 45.56
N ARG A 16 59.72 23.23 45.01
CA ARG A 16 60.34 22.79 43.76
C ARG A 16 60.84 21.33 43.86
N GLU A 17 61.51 21.01 44.94
CA GLU A 17 62.02 19.69 45.23
C GLU A 17 60.87 18.65 45.39
N GLN A 18 59.78 19.03 46.07
CA GLN A 18 58.58 18.21 46.21
C GLN A 18 57.86 18.01 44.91
N VAL A 19 57.83 18.95 44.01
CA VAL A 19 57.22 18.84 42.68
C VAL A 19 58.10 17.97 41.79
N GLN A 20 59.43 18.12 41.81
CA GLN A 20 60.33 17.26 41.01
C GLN A 20 60.38 15.85 41.50
N SER A 21 60.21 15.60 42.78
CA SER A 21 60.16 14.22 43.33
C SER A 21 58.85 13.48 42.98
N LYS A 22 57.77 14.23 42.69
CA LYS A 22 56.50 13.65 42.25
C LYS A 22 56.49 13.29 40.77
N GLU A 23 57.35 13.83 39.93
CA GLU A 23 57.32 13.60 38.47
C GLU A 23 58.09 12.35 38.03
N LYS A 24 58.76 11.64 38.89
CA LYS A 24 59.57 10.45 38.51
C LYS A 24 59.04 9.10 39.01
N LYS A 25 57.74 8.88 38.99
CA LYS A 25 57.22 7.49 39.01
C LYS A 25 56.70 7.13 37.61
N PRO A 26 57.44 6.31 36.82
CA PRO A 26 56.89 5.84 35.56
C PRO A 26 55.64 5.06 35.87
N ARG A 27 54.50 5.50 35.33
CA ARG A 27 53.20 4.79 35.45
C ARG A 27 53.38 3.38 34.90
N LYS A 28 53.45 2.37 35.77
CA LYS A 28 53.53 0.93 35.41
C LYS A 28 52.45 0.48 34.45
N ILE A 29 51.42 1.32 34.22
CA ILE A 29 50.33 1.07 33.31
C ILE A 29 50.80 1.25 31.85
N GLN A 30 51.64 2.21 31.51
CA GLN A 30 52.17 2.41 30.16
C GLN A 30 53.03 1.24 29.66
N SER A 31 53.80 0.59 30.52
CA SER A 31 54.68 -0.51 30.13
C SER A 31 53.88 -1.81 29.81
N LYS A 32 52.71 -2.04 30.42
CA LYS A 32 51.84 -3.19 30.09
C LYS A 32 51.13 -2.99 28.76
N PHE A 33 50.68 -1.77 28.47
CA PHE A 33 50.05 -1.48 27.17
C PHE A 33 51.07 -1.55 26.02
N GLN A 34 52.29 -1.07 26.18
CA GLN A 34 53.33 -1.19 25.15
C GLN A 34 53.74 -2.63 24.85
N LYS A 35 53.77 -3.53 25.83
CA LYS A 35 54.09 -4.96 25.62
C LYS A 35 53.02 -5.71 24.87
N HIS A 36 51.75 -5.23 24.88
CA HIS A 36 50.63 -5.91 24.18
C HIS A 36 50.12 -5.07 23.01
N ALA A 37 50.67 -3.87 22.75
CA ALA A 37 50.24 -3.02 21.64
C ALA A 37 50.34 -3.73 20.29
N SER A 38 51.45 -4.48 20.05
CA SER A 38 51.64 -5.22 18.82
C SER A 38 50.58 -6.34 18.63
N LYS A 39 50.22 -7.03 19.71
CA LYS A 39 49.16 -8.06 19.66
C LYS A 39 47.80 -7.46 19.46
N PHE A 40 47.54 -6.28 20.03
CA PHE A 40 46.29 -5.56 19.85
C PHE A 40 46.12 -5.06 18.41
N TYR A 41 47.17 -4.52 17.78
CA TYR A 41 47.15 -4.14 16.38
C TYR A 41 46.91 -5.32 15.44
N ILE A 42 47.57 -6.47 15.71
CA ILE A 42 47.34 -7.69 14.92
C ILE A 42 45.89 -8.16 15.07
N LEU A 43 45.33 -8.15 16.29
CA LEU A 43 43.92 -8.53 16.53
C LEU A 43 42.95 -7.57 15.80
N MET A 44 43.20 -6.27 15.82
CA MET A 44 42.40 -5.29 15.09
C MET A 44 42.49 -5.50 13.58
N CYS A 45 43.67 -5.76 13.03
CA CYS A 45 43.83 -6.08 11.62
C CYS A 45 43.04 -7.34 11.22
N VAL A 46 43.15 -8.39 12.02
CA VAL A 46 42.41 -9.66 11.79
C VAL A 46 40.90 -9.38 11.85
N PHE A 47 40.44 -8.63 12.85
CA PHE A 47 39.00 -8.26 12.97
C PHE A 47 38.54 -7.44 11.77
N THR A 48 39.32 -6.48 11.30
CA THR A 48 38.98 -5.67 10.11
C THR A 48 38.93 -6.54 8.84
N ILE A 49 39.90 -7.44 8.65
CA ILE A 49 39.94 -8.36 7.51
C ILE A 49 38.76 -9.34 7.58
N CYS A 50 38.48 -9.93 8.74
CA CYS A 50 37.31 -10.80 8.93
C CYS A 50 35.98 -10.05 8.70
N GLY A 51 35.88 -8.80 9.17
CA GLY A 51 34.72 -7.95 8.89
C GLY A 51 34.54 -7.69 7.40
N TYR A 52 35.63 -7.34 6.71
CA TYR A 52 35.59 -7.12 5.26
C TYR A 52 35.21 -8.39 4.49
N LEU A 53 35.77 -9.53 4.85
CA LEU A 53 35.42 -10.82 4.26
C LEU A 53 33.96 -11.17 4.56
N PHE A 54 33.50 -10.95 5.80
CA PHE A 54 32.11 -11.19 6.17
C PHE A 54 31.16 -10.34 5.31
N PHE A 55 31.41 -9.05 5.14
CA PHE A 55 30.59 -8.20 4.27
C PHE A 55 30.69 -8.58 2.79
N SER A 56 31.89 -8.98 2.32
CA SER A 56 32.06 -9.41 0.93
C SER A 56 31.35 -10.72 0.60
N PHE A 57 31.32 -11.66 1.57
CA PHE A 57 30.66 -12.95 1.41
C PHE A 57 29.25 -12.99 2.01
N SER A 58 28.78 -11.92 2.66
CA SER A 58 27.48 -11.88 3.31
C SER A 58 26.35 -12.18 2.34
N ARG A 59 26.44 -11.71 1.10
CA ARG A 59 25.48 -12.03 0.02
C ARG A 59 25.42 -13.53 -0.32
N SER A 60 26.51 -14.27 -0.08
CA SER A 60 26.59 -15.71 -0.36
C SER A 60 26.15 -16.54 0.83
N ILE A 61 26.28 -16.01 2.06
CA ILE A 61 25.94 -16.67 3.33
C ILE A 61 24.47 -16.42 3.69
N PHE A 62 24.04 -15.19 3.58
CA PHE A 62 22.64 -14.82 3.75
C PHE A 62 22.00 -14.84 2.37
N LYS A 63 21.07 -15.77 2.14
CA LYS A 63 20.22 -15.73 0.95
C LYS A 63 19.70 -14.29 0.83
N ASP A 64 19.80 -13.75 -0.39
CA ASP A 64 19.42 -12.37 -0.71
C ASP A 64 18.03 -12.03 -0.16
N ASP A 65 18.00 -11.50 1.07
CA ASP A 65 16.80 -11.02 1.77
C ASP A 65 16.50 -9.57 1.41
N SER A 66 16.93 -9.14 0.22
CA SER A 66 16.54 -7.82 -0.30
C SER A 66 15.03 -7.65 -0.16
N PRO A 67 14.55 -6.55 0.39
CA PRO A 67 13.12 -6.32 0.49
C PRO A 67 12.52 -6.36 -0.92
N MET A 68 11.75 -7.41 -1.19
CA MET A 68 10.99 -7.52 -2.43
C MET A 68 9.72 -6.72 -2.25
N LEU A 69 9.41 -5.92 -3.25
CA LEU A 69 8.18 -5.15 -3.27
C LEU A 69 7.02 -6.07 -3.64
N ASP A 70 5.88 -5.83 -3.04
CA ASP A 70 4.62 -6.48 -3.40
C ASP A 70 3.48 -5.49 -3.31
N THR A 71 2.84 -5.27 -4.42
CA THR A 71 1.70 -4.34 -4.50
C THR A 71 0.44 -4.91 -3.82
N GLY A 72 0.36 -6.24 -3.68
CA GLY A 72 -0.83 -6.89 -3.10
C GLY A 72 -1.92 -7.17 -4.13
N ILE A 73 -3.14 -7.40 -3.62
CA ILE A 73 -4.36 -7.68 -4.38
C ILE A 73 -5.50 -6.87 -3.76
N GLY A 74 -6.50 -6.50 -4.55
CA GLY A 74 -7.65 -5.73 -4.11
C GLY A 74 -7.25 -4.29 -3.79
N VAL A 75 -7.89 -3.68 -2.83
CA VAL A 75 -7.68 -2.28 -2.42
C VAL A 75 -6.20 -1.93 -2.20
N ALA A 76 -5.37 -2.89 -1.78
CA ALA A 76 -3.94 -2.66 -1.58
C ALA A 76 -3.18 -2.36 -2.89
N SER A 77 -3.68 -2.85 -4.03
CA SER A 77 -3.09 -2.63 -5.35
C SER A 77 -3.69 -1.46 -6.11
N LYS A 78 -4.74 -0.83 -5.56
CA LYS A 78 -5.49 0.23 -6.22
C LYS A 78 -4.61 1.45 -6.48
N THR A 79 -4.48 1.86 -7.73
CA THR A 79 -3.64 2.97 -8.16
C THR A 79 -4.26 3.72 -9.32
N LYS A 80 -3.89 4.99 -9.48
CA LYS A 80 -4.38 5.83 -10.59
C LYS A 80 -3.36 5.89 -11.72
N ILE A 81 -3.85 5.75 -12.94
CA ILE A 81 -3.10 5.96 -14.17
C ILE A 81 -3.87 7.00 -14.98
N GLY A 82 -3.42 8.25 -14.95
CA GLY A 82 -4.18 9.35 -15.51
C GLY A 82 -5.53 9.52 -14.84
N SER A 83 -6.59 9.42 -15.64
CA SER A 83 -7.99 9.49 -15.20
C SER A 83 -8.55 8.11 -14.80
N SER A 84 -7.87 7.01 -15.14
CA SER A 84 -8.30 5.64 -14.83
C SER A 84 -7.78 5.20 -13.48
N GLU A 85 -8.54 4.34 -12.82
CA GLU A 85 -8.13 3.64 -11.61
C GLU A 85 -7.99 2.16 -11.89
N VAL A 86 -6.85 1.57 -11.51
CA VAL A 86 -6.50 0.18 -11.82
C VAL A 86 -6.25 -0.59 -10.54
N GLU A 87 -6.81 -1.81 -10.46
CA GLU A 87 -6.70 -2.70 -9.31
C GLU A 87 -6.40 -4.12 -9.76
N ILE A 88 -5.53 -4.85 -9.03
CA ILE A 88 -5.31 -6.28 -9.25
C ILE A 88 -6.35 -7.08 -8.47
N LEU A 89 -7.21 -7.80 -9.16
CA LEU A 89 -8.23 -8.64 -8.55
C LEU A 89 -7.71 -10.03 -8.16
N SER A 90 -6.86 -10.62 -9.01
CA SER A 90 -6.25 -11.93 -8.71
C SER A 90 -4.91 -12.10 -9.40
N ARG A 91 -4.04 -12.91 -8.79
CA ARG A 91 -2.75 -13.34 -9.31
C ARG A 91 -2.61 -14.84 -9.12
N LYS A 92 -2.26 -15.56 -10.18
CA LYS A 92 -2.06 -17.03 -10.17
C LYS A 92 -0.82 -17.35 -10.96
N VAL A 93 -0.05 -18.34 -10.50
CA VAL A 93 1.13 -18.83 -11.20
C VAL A 93 1.19 -20.34 -11.14
N ASN A 94 1.61 -20.95 -12.24
CA ASN A 94 2.03 -22.34 -12.32
C ASN A 94 3.55 -22.35 -12.50
N GLU A 95 4.27 -22.64 -11.43
CA GLU A 95 5.74 -22.62 -11.40
C GLU A 95 6.34 -23.71 -12.30
N ASP A 96 5.66 -24.85 -12.45
CA ASP A 96 6.14 -25.96 -13.26
C ASP A 96 6.16 -25.64 -14.75
N SER A 97 5.11 -24.97 -15.24
CA SER A 97 4.99 -24.56 -16.66
C SER A 97 5.58 -23.19 -16.94
N GLY A 98 5.86 -22.38 -15.91
CA GLY A 98 6.26 -20.97 -16.04
C GLY A 98 5.13 -20.10 -16.63
N TYR A 99 3.88 -20.43 -16.35
CA TYR A 99 2.70 -19.70 -16.79
C TYR A 99 2.06 -18.96 -15.62
N GLY A 100 1.67 -17.71 -15.84
CA GLY A 100 1.00 -16.89 -14.84
C GLY A 100 -0.15 -16.08 -15.41
N GLU A 101 -1.07 -15.69 -14.55
CA GLU A 101 -2.23 -14.86 -14.88
C GLU A 101 -2.40 -13.76 -13.83
N VAL A 102 -2.67 -12.54 -14.30
CA VAL A 102 -3.05 -11.40 -13.47
C VAL A 102 -4.33 -10.80 -14.03
N LEU A 103 -5.38 -10.75 -13.22
CA LEU A 103 -6.64 -10.13 -13.57
C LEU A 103 -6.70 -8.73 -13.00
N PHE A 104 -6.91 -7.75 -13.87
CA PHE A 104 -7.07 -6.34 -13.52
C PHE A 104 -8.52 -5.90 -13.63
N SER A 105 -8.95 -5.03 -12.74
CA SER A 105 -10.13 -4.18 -12.88
C SER A 105 -9.67 -2.77 -13.21
N ILE A 106 -10.33 -2.13 -14.16
CA ILE A 106 -10.06 -0.77 -14.59
C ILE A 106 -11.36 0.01 -14.52
N GLU A 107 -11.36 1.07 -13.74
CA GLU A 107 -12.44 2.05 -13.71
C GLU A 107 -11.96 3.27 -14.50
N ASP A 108 -12.49 3.44 -15.71
CA ASP A 108 -12.20 4.61 -16.51
C ASP A 108 -12.91 5.84 -15.96
N GLY A 109 -12.17 6.95 -15.88
CA GLY A 109 -12.77 8.26 -15.63
C GLY A 109 -13.67 8.69 -16.79
N ASN A 110 -14.46 9.73 -16.55
CA ASN A 110 -15.41 10.30 -17.53
C ASN A 110 -14.73 11.01 -18.73
N ASP A 111 -13.47 10.75 -18.98
CA ASP A 111 -12.78 11.28 -20.15
C ASP A 111 -13.24 10.53 -21.40
N GLN A 112 -13.57 11.28 -22.42
CA GLN A 112 -14.01 10.73 -23.72
C GLN A 112 -12.86 10.23 -24.60
N VAL A 113 -11.72 9.83 -23.99
CA VAL A 113 -10.53 9.38 -24.71
C VAL A 113 -10.56 7.86 -24.87
N HIS A 114 -10.26 7.37 -26.08
CA HIS A 114 -10.04 5.93 -26.29
C HIS A 114 -8.65 5.54 -25.74
N LYS A 115 -8.63 4.65 -24.77
CA LYS A 115 -7.42 4.16 -24.14
C LYS A 115 -7.09 2.76 -24.66
N ASN A 116 -5.90 2.60 -25.19
CA ASN A 116 -5.39 1.30 -25.60
C ASN A 116 -4.42 0.83 -24.50
N TYR A 117 -4.90 -0.10 -23.64
CA TYR A 117 -4.12 -0.62 -22.53
C TYR A 117 -3.05 -1.59 -23.00
N VAL A 118 -1.86 -1.48 -22.40
CA VAL A 118 -0.69 -2.32 -22.67
C VAL A 118 -0.02 -2.71 -21.35
N ALA A 119 0.59 -3.90 -21.31
CA ALA A 119 1.33 -4.36 -20.17
C ALA A 119 2.62 -5.07 -20.58
N PHE A 120 3.69 -4.80 -19.86
CA PHE A 120 4.97 -5.48 -19.98
C PHE A 120 5.34 -6.09 -18.65
N ALA A 121 6.05 -7.22 -18.68
CA ALA A 121 6.52 -7.84 -17.46
C ALA A 121 7.96 -8.32 -17.57
N GLY A 122 8.66 -8.30 -16.46
CA GLY A 122 10.02 -8.79 -16.33
C GLY A 122 10.31 -9.36 -14.96
N GLU A 123 11.29 -10.23 -14.86
CA GLU A 123 11.76 -10.75 -13.58
C GLU A 123 12.93 -9.89 -13.07
N SER A 124 12.85 -9.43 -11.82
CA SER A 124 13.73 -8.39 -11.28
C SER A 124 15.18 -8.85 -11.13
N LYS A 125 15.41 -10.11 -10.75
CA LYS A 125 16.75 -10.65 -10.47
C LYS A 125 17.51 -11.00 -11.75
N SER A 126 16.89 -11.78 -12.64
CA SER A 126 17.49 -12.23 -13.89
C SER A 126 17.47 -11.18 -14.98
N LYS A 127 16.69 -10.09 -14.79
CA LYS A 127 16.41 -9.07 -15.82
C LYS A 127 15.77 -9.67 -17.09
N GLN A 128 15.21 -10.86 -16.97
CA GLN A 128 14.57 -11.53 -18.09
C GLN A 128 13.20 -10.91 -18.36
N GLN A 129 12.97 -10.54 -19.61
CA GLN A 129 11.64 -10.12 -20.05
C GLN A 129 10.71 -11.35 -20.13
N ILE A 130 9.52 -11.24 -19.57
CA ILE A 130 8.47 -12.24 -19.60
C ILE A 130 7.54 -11.90 -20.77
N LYS A 131 7.18 -12.90 -21.57
CA LYS A 131 6.23 -12.68 -22.66
C LYS A 131 4.84 -12.42 -22.10
N THR A 132 4.26 -11.27 -22.44
CA THR A 132 2.96 -10.81 -22.00
C THR A 132 1.92 -10.85 -23.11
N ASP A 133 0.68 -11.19 -22.76
CA ASP A 133 -0.51 -11.07 -23.60
C ASP A 133 -1.62 -10.46 -22.75
N LEU A 134 -2.05 -9.24 -23.08
CA LEU A 134 -3.10 -8.52 -22.36
C LEU A 134 -4.40 -8.60 -23.17
N GLN A 135 -5.43 -9.17 -22.56
CA GLN A 135 -6.72 -9.40 -23.22
C GLN A 135 -7.86 -8.78 -22.41
N GLU A 136 -8.71 -8.00 -23.04
CA GLU A 136 -9.96 -7.56 -22.43
C GLU A 136 -10.95 -8.74 -22.37
N ILE A 137 -11.36 -9.08 -21.16
CA ILE A 137 -12.32 -10.17 -20.90
C ILE A 137 -13.75 -9.66 -20.94
N SER A 138 -14.01 -8.57 -20.26
CA SER A 138 -15.26 -7.81 -20.30
C SER A 138 -14.96 -6.35 -20.02
N THR A 139 -15.93 -5.48 -20.22
CA THR A 139 -15.75 -4.02 -20.02
C THR A 139 -15.12 -3.72 -18.66
N GLY A 140 -13.94 -3.09 -18.68
CA GLY A 140 -13.20 -2.76 -17.48
C GLY A 140 -12.42 -3.91 -16.82
N TYR A 141 -12.38 -5.10 -17.43
CA TYR A 141 -11.65 -6.25 -16.90
C TYR A 141 -10.64 -6.79 -17.91
N TYR A 142 -9.38 -6.81 -17.51
CA TYR A 142 -8.25 -7.20 -18.36
C TYR A 142 -7.48 -8.35 -17.73
N LEU A 143 -7.24 -9.40 -18.53
CA LEU A 143 -6.39 -10.53 -18.15
C LEU A 143 -5.02 -10.38 -18.79
N LEU A 144 -3.99 -10.30 -17.96
CA LEU A 144 -2.59 -10.37 -18.37
C LEU A 144 -2.11 -11.82 -18.23
N LYS A 145 -1.77 -12.45 -19.34
CA LYS A 145 -1.13 -13.75 -19.39
C LYS A 145 0.37 -13.58 -19.45
N LEU A 146 1.08 -14.31 -18.61
CA LEU A 146 2.54 -14.29 -18.47
C LEU A 146 3.10 -15.64 -18.91
N ASN A 147 3.96 -15.67 -19.91
CA ASN A 147 4.55 -16.89 -20.44
C ASN A 147 6.08 -16.87 -20.31
N GLY A 148 6.65 -17.96 -19.81
CA GLY A 148 8.09 -18.09 -19.67
C GLY A 148 8.62 -17.47 -18.36
N ILE A 149 7.85 -17.53 -17.30
CA ILE A 149 8.31 -17.16 -15.94
C ILE A 149 9.45 -18.12 -15.56
N PRO A 150 10.63 -17.61 -15.15
CA PRO A 150 11.75 -18.47 -14.75
C PRO A 150 11.40 -19.32 -13.51
N LYS A 151 11.94 -20.54 -13.41
CA LYS A 151 11.64 -21.43 -12.25
C LYS A 151 12.07 -20.87 -10.91
N GLU A 152 13.14 -20.09 -10.88
CA GLU A 152 13.68 -19.48 -9.65
C GLU A 152 13.40 -17.98 -9.59
N TRP A 153 12.22 -17.56 -10.08
CA TRP A 153 11.82 -16.17 -10.01
C TRP A 153 11.66 -15.70 -8.57
N LYS A 154 11.95 -14.44 -8.31
CA LYS A 154 11.78 -13.82 -6.99
C LYS A 154 10.70 -12.76 -6.98
N GLU A 155 10.73 -11.90 -7.96
CA GLU A 155 9.82 -10.77 -8.07
C GLU A 155 9.53 -10.50 -9.56
N ILE A 156 8.26 -10.45 -9.91
CA ILE A 156 7.81 -10.02 -11.22
C ILE A 156 7.42 -8.56 -11.14
N ILE A 157 7.97 -7.77 -12.04
CA ILE A 157 7.65 -6.36 -12.22
C ILE A 157 6.72 -6.28 -13.43
N ILE A 158 5.57 -5.65 -13.25
CA ILE A 158 4.57 -5.47 -14.31
C ILE A 158 4.38 -3.97 -14.52
N ASP A 159 4.82 -3.47 -15.66
CA ASP A 159 4.53 -2.12 -16.10
C ASP A 159 3.22 -2.13 -16.88
N PHE A 160 2.21 -1.47 -16.34
CA PHE A 160 0.88 -1.37 -16.88
C PHE A 160 0.56 0.06 -17.23
N GLY A 161 0.01 0.30 -18.41
CA GLY A 161 -0.30 1.64 -18.86
C GLY A 161 -1.22 1.65 -20.06
N TYR A 162 -1.49 2.85 -20.57
CA TYR A 162 -2.25 3.01 -21.81
C TYR A 162 -1.65 4.09 -22.70
N ASN A 163 -1.92 3.94 -23.99
CA ASN A 163 -1.69 4.96 -24.99
C ASN A 163 -3.02 5.63 -25.30
N GLU A 164 -3.06 6.94 -25.27
CA GLU A 164 -4.22 7.70 -25.70
C GLU A 164 -4.28 7.70 -27.24
N GLU A 165 -5.35 7.16 -27.78
CA GLU A 165 -5.66 7.35 -29.20
C GLU A 165 -6.40 8.66 -29.35
N LYS A 166 -5.79 9.61 -30.09
CA LYS A 166 -6.46 10.84 -30.43
C LYS A 166 -7.68 10.52 -31.29
N LYS A 167 -8.86 11.01 -30.88
CA LYS A 167 -10.06 10.93 -31.73
C LYS A 167 -9.76 11.66 -33.04
N ALA A 168 -10.33 11.16 -34.12
CA ALA A 168 -10.30 11.88 -35.39
C ALA A 168 -10.95 13.28 -35.19
N PRO A 169 -10.29 14.34 -35.68
CA PRO A 169 -10.81 15.70 -35.53
C PRO A 169 -12.20 15.80 -36.14
N THR A 170 -13.10 16.46 -35.46
CA THR A 170 -14.49 16.67 -35.89
C THR A 170 -14.70 18.01 -36.58
N SER A 171 -13.68 18.89 -36.59
CA SER A 171 -13.71 20.17 -37.28
C SER A 171 -12.37 20.50 -37.92
N ILE A 172 -12.37 21.43 -38.90
CA ILE A 172 -11.16 21.89 -39.59
C ILE A 172 -10.24 22.64 -38.63
N GLU A 173 -10.77 23.40 -37.69
CA GLU A 173 -10.00 24.09 -36.65
C GLU A 173 -9.23 23.14 -35.78
N GLN A 174 -9.82 22.01 -35.41
CA GLN A 174 -9.12 20.93 -34.64
C GLN A 174 -7.99 20.27 -35.43
N ILE A 175 -8.10 20.18 -36.77
CA ILE A 175 -7.02 19.66 -37.62
C ILE A 175 -5.82 20.62 -37.61
N GLU A 176 -6.05 21.92 -37.59
CA GLU A 176 -5.00 22.95 -37.55
C GLU A 176 -4.33 22.97 -36.16
N GLU A 177 -5.10 22.90 -35.07
CA GLU A 177 -4.56 22.81 -33.70
C GLU A 177 -3.74 21.52 -33.47
N GLU A 178 -4.20 20.36 -33.96
CA GLU A 178 -3.46 19.10 -33.84
C GLU A 178 -2.16 19.09 -34.64
N ALA A 179 -2.05 19.87 -35.71
CA ALA A 179 -0.82 20.01 -36.48
C ALA A 179 0.26 20.75 -35.68
N GLU A 180 -0.11 21.63 -34.76
CA GLU A 180 0.82 22.36 -33.89
C GLU A 180 1.17 21.57 -32.61
N GLU A 181 0.25 20.70 -32.12
CA GLU A 181 0.44 19.91 -30.90
C GLU A 181 1.22 18.59 -31.08
N LYS A 182 1.90 18.36 -32.17
CA LYS A 182 2.53 17.08 -32.55
C LYS A 182 3.50 16.44 -31.58
N GLN A 183 3.58 16.81 -30.28
CA GLN A 183 4.54 16.24 -29.33
C GLN A 183 4.07 16.15 -27.89
N LYS A 184 3.01 15.42 -27.58
CA LYS A 184 2.87 14.89 -26.21
C LYS A 184 1.95 13.68 -26.19
N ASN A 185 2.37 12.57 -26.79
CA ASN A 185 1.87 11.27 -26.33
C ASN A 185 2.46 11.01 -24.94
N GLN A 186 1.79 11.45 -23.90
CA GLN A 186 2.14 11.03 -22.55
C GLN A 186 1.61 9.61 -22.37
N SER A 187 2.49 8.62 -22.51
CA SER A 187 2.20 7.28 -22.02
C SER A 187 2.04 7.37 -20.51
N GLN A 188 0.84 7.11 -20.03
CA GLN A 188 0.58 7.05 -18.60
C GLN A 188 0.73 5.60 -18.17
N GLN A 189 1.59 5.35 -17.19
CA GLN A 189 1.92 4.00 -16.74
C GLN A 189 2.10 3.96 -15.22
N THR A 190 1.90 2.78 -14.68
CA THR A 190 2.21 2.42 -13.29
C THR A 190 2.94 1.09 -13.26
N THR A 191 3.63 0.82 -12.16
CA THR A 191 4.38 -0.42 -11.97
C THR A 191 3.79 -1.20 -10.80
N PHE A 192 3.45 -2.46 -11.05
CA PHE A 192 3.04 -3.42 -10.03
C PHE A 192 4.16 -4.41 -9.76
N TYR A 193 4.25 -4.83 -8.50
CA TYR A 193 5.26 -5.77 -8.01
C TYR A 193 4.58 -7.03 -7.48
N TRP A 194 5.10 -8.18 -7.86
CA TRP A 194 4.59 -9.48 -7.43
C TRP A 194 5.71 -10.33 -6.82
N ASP A 195 5.69 -10.45 -5.49
CA ASP A 195 6.65 -11.23 -4.71
C ASP A 195 6.28 -12.72 -4.72
N VAL A 196 7.25 -13.59 -5.03
CA VAL A 196 7.08 -15.05 -5.03
C VAL A 196 6.58 -15.59 -3.70
N ARG A 197 7.02 -15.01 -2.58
CA ARG A 197 6.65 -15.44 -1.22
C ARG A 197 5.16 -15.26 -0.92
N LYS A 198 4.50 -14.35 -1.64
CA LYS A 198 3.07 -14.06 -1.52
C LYS A 198 2.24 -14.70 -2.63
N SER A 199 2.89 -15.51 -3.44
CA SER A 199 2.27 -16.26 -4.53
C SER A 199 1.80 -17.62 -4.05
N LYS A 200 0.66 -18.07 -4.56
CA LYS A 200 0.23 -19.46 -4.40
C LYS A 200 0.48 -20.18 -5.70
N ASN A 201 1.31 -21.22 -5.66
CA ASN A 201 1.48 -22.08 -6.82
C ASN A 201 0.15 -22.79 -7.14
N SER A 202 -0.25 -22.75 -8.39
CA SER A 202 -1.48 -23.35 -8.94
C SER A 202 -1.09 -24.32 -10.05
N PRO A 203 -0.71 -25.59 -9.73
CA PRO A 203 -0.18 -26.53 -10.72
C PRO A 203 -1.14 -26.81 -11.89
N ASP A 204 -2.46 -26.69 -11.63
CA ASP A 204 -3.50 -26.89 -12.64
C ASP A 204 -3.78 -25.66 -13.49
N LEU A 205 -3.08 -24.54 -13.24
CA LEU A 205 -3.28 -23.31 -13.99
C LEU A 205 -2.83 -23.50 -15.45
N LYS A 206 -3.75 -23.33 -16.35
CA LYS A 206 -3.57 -23.33 -17.79
C LYS A 206 -4.46 -22.30 -18.41
N GLU A 207 -4.08 -21.84 -19.59
CA GLU A 207 -4.93 -20.98 -20.38
C GLU A 207 -6.30 -21.62 -20.61
N LYS A 208 -7.34 -20.83 -20.41
CA LYS A 208 -8.75 -21.23 -20.53
C LYS A 208 -9.42 -20.42 -21.62
N PRO A 209 -10.56 -20.91 -22.15
CA PRO A 209 -11.44 -20.11 -23.01
C PRO A 209 -11.89 -18.82 -22.31
N LYS A 210 -12.18 -17.78 -23.10
CA LYS A 210 -12.59 -16.46 -22.62
C LYS A 210 -13.79 -16.51 -21.68
N GLU A 211 -14.75 -17.35 -21.98
CA GLU A 211 -15.99 -17.56 -21.22
C GLU A 211 -15.71 -17.96 -19.75
N ASN A 212 -14.66 -18.75 -19.53
CA ASN A 212 -14.30 -19.16 -18.18
C ASN A 212 -13.76 -17.98 -17.34
N TYR A 213 -13.04 -17.06 -17.97
CA TYR A 213 -12.57 -15.85 -17.31
C TYR A 213 -13.72 -14.86 -17.06
N GLU A 214 -14.67 -14.77 -17.99
CA GLU A 214 -15.90 -13.98 -17.80
C GLU A 214 -16.70 -14.51 -16.60
N LEU A 215 -16.82 -15.82 -16.44
CA LEU A 215 -17.45 -16.43 -15.27
C LEU A 215 -16.66 -16.15 -13.97
N GLU A 216 -15.33 -16.06 -14.04
CA GLU A 216 -14.51 -15.71 -12.88
C GLU A 216 -14.74 -14.25 -12.47
N VAL A 217 -14.81 -13.33 -13.42
CA VAL A 217 -15.15 -11.92 -13.20
C VAL A 217 -16.52 -11.79 -12.54
N ILE A 218 -17.54 -12.44 -13.08
CA ILE A 218 -18.90 -12.43 -12.52
C ILE A 218 -18.90 -12.91 -11.07
N LYS A 219 -18.16 -13.98 -10.75
CA LYS A 219 -18.05 -14.46 -9.37
C LYS A 219 -17.38 -13.47 -8.41
N ILE A 220 -16.44 -12.68 -8.91
CA ILE A 220 -15.78 -11.61 -8.12
C ILE A 220 -16.79 -10.50 -7.87
N GLU A 221 -17.51 -10.05 -8.89
CA GLU A 221 -18.56 -9.04 -8.79
C GLU A 221 -19.68 -9.46 -7.82
N GLU A 222 -20.17 -10.70 -7.94
CA GLU A 222 -21.19 -11.26 -7.03
C GLU A 222 -20.74 -11.25 -5.56
N LYS A 223 -19.50 -11.62 -5.30
CA LYS A 223 -18.92 -11.59 -3.94
C LYS A 223 -18.82 -10.18 -3.38
N GLU A 224 -18.43 -9.21 -4.20
CA GLU A 224 -18.36 -7.82 -3.76
C GLU A 224 -19.73 -7.25 -3.46
N VAL A 225 -20.72 -7.53 -4.32
CA VAL A 225 -22.14 -7.18 -4.07
C VAL A 225 -22.63 -7.80 -2.76
N GLU A 226 -22.39 -9.10 -2.53
CA GLU A 226 -22.78 -9.78 -1.29
C GLU A 226 -22.14 -9.13 -0.05
N LYS A 227 -20.87 -8.76 -0.14
CA LYS A 227 -20.15 -8.09 0.93
C LYS A 227 -20.73 -6.70 1.24
N GLN A 228 -21.04 -5.93 0.19
CA GLN A 228 -21.67 -4.61 0.32
C GLN A 228 -23.07 -4.71 0.93
N GLN A 229 -23.89 -5.67 0.48
CA GLN A 229 -25.22 -5.91 1.05
C GLN A 229 -25.14 -6.26 2.55
N LYS A 230 -24.20 -7.11 2.96
CA LYS A 230 -23.98 -7.43 4.38
C LYS A 230 -23.59 -6.19 5.20
N LEU A 231 -22.68 -5.37 4.67
CA LEU A 231 -22.25 -4.15 5.33
C LEU A 231 -23.40 -3.16 5.51
N LEU A 232 -24.22 -2.96 4.49
CA LEU A 232 -25.39 -2.09 4.56
C LEU A 232 -26.44 -2.61 5.55
N ALA A 233 -26.68 -3.93 5.56
CA ALA A 233 -27.61 -4.56 6.49
C ALA A 233 -27.14 -4.41 7.97
N GLU A 234 -25.85 -4.55 8.23
CA GLU A 234 -25.27 -4.34 9.56
C GLU A 234 -25.37 -2.87 9.99
N ASN A 235 -25.10 -1.92 9.09
CA ASN A 235 -25.23 -0.50 9.39
C ASN A 235 -26.68 -0.09 9.59
N SER A 236 -27.62 -0.64 8.82
CA SER A 236 -29.06 -0.41 9.02
C SER A 236 -29.51 -0.83 10.42
N LYS A 237 -29.04 -1.99 10.92
CA LYS A 237 -29.34 -2.45 12.29
C LYS A 237 -28.79 -1.51 13.36
N LYS A 238 -27.55 -1.05 13.19
CA LYS A 238 -26.96 -0.08 14.13
C LYS A 238 -27.73 1.22 14.18
N ILE A 239 -28.17 1.72 13.01
CA ILE A 239 -29.02 2.90 12.92
C ILE A 239 -30.35 2.67 13.68
N ASP A 240 -30.98 1.51 13.54
CA ASP A 240 -32.21 1.19 14.26
C ASP A 240 -32.01 1.15 15.77
N GLU A 241 -30.86 0.68 16.24
CA GLU A 241 -30.51 0.68 17.67
C GLU A 241 -30.31 2.10 18.20
N GLU A 242 -29.56 2.94 17.48
CA GLU A 242 -29.32 4.34 17.83
C GLU A 242 -30.61 5.15 17.81
N MET A 243 -31.47 4.93 16.83
CA MET A 243 -32.77 5.61 16.75
C MET A 243 -33.66 5.30 17.98
N LYS A 244 -33.66 4.05 18.49
CA LYS A 244 -34.38 3.70 19.71
C LYS A 244 -33.83 4.45 20.91
N ILE A 245 -32.49 4.53 21.04
CA ILE A 245 -31.85 5.27 22.15
C ILE A 245 -32.23 6.76 22.08
N ILE A 246 -32.23 7.35 20.89
CA ILE A 246 -32.63 8.75 20.69
C ILE A 246 -34.09 8.94 21.04
N GLU A 247 -34.99 8.05 20.63
CA GLU A 247 -36.41 8.10 20.97
C GLU A 247 -36.66 8.03 22.48
N GLU A 248 -35.96 7.16 23.19
CA GLU A 248 -36.00 7.07 24.64
C GLU A 248 -35.50 8.35 25.33
N LYS A 249 -34.41 8.93 24.83
CA LYS A 249 -33.88 10.22 25.31
C LYS A 249 -34.87 11.36 25.10
N ILE A 250 -35.45 11.45 23.90
CA ILE A 250 -36.46 12.46 23.58
C ILE A 250 -37.66 12.32 24.53
N ALA A 251 -38.11 11.07 24.76
CA ALA A 251 -39.25 10.83 25.67
C ALA A 251 -38.93 11.26 27.09
N THR A 252 -37.75 10.93 27.61
CA THR A 252 -37.29 11.30 28.94
C THR A 252 -37.18 12.83 29.10
N GLU A 253 -36.49 13.50 28.17
CA GLU A 253 -36.35 14.95 28.20
C GLU A 253 -37.70 15.67 28.12
N LYS A 254 -38.63 15.20 27.29
CA LYS A 254 -40.00 15.76 27.20
C LYS A 254 -40.77 15.57 28.53
N GLN A 255 -40.56 14.49 29.27
CA GLN A 255 -41.14 14.32 30.60
C GLN A 255 -40.53 15.28 31.62
N GLU A 256 -39.21 15.47 31.60
CA GLU A 256 -38.52 16.37 32.51
C GLU A 256 -38.86 17.84 32.24
N LEU A 257 -39.06 18.23 30.97
CA LEU A 257 -39.51 19.57 30.62
C LEU A 257 -40.79 20.02 31.31
N PHE A 258 -41.63 19.09 31.70
CA PHE A 258 -42.88 19.42 32.45
C PHE A 258 -42.58 20.04 33.80
N TYR A 259 -41.43 19.74 34.40
CA TYR A 259 -41.02 20.24 35.71
C TYR A 259 -40.02 21.40 35.67
N LYS A 260 -39.46 21.73 34.48
CA LYS A 260 -38.47 22.78 34.28
C LYS A 260 -39.15 24.12 34.02
N VAL A 261 -38.55 25.24 34.50
CA VAL A 261 -39.05 26.61 34.31
C VAL A 261 -37.91 27.57 33.90
N GLY A 262 -38.24 28.64 33.19
CA GLY A 262 -37.27 29.65 32.78
C GLY A 262 -36.17 29.11 31.88
N GLU A 263 -34.92 29.45 32.12
CA GLU A 263 -33.75 29.09 31.35
C GLU A 263 -33.55 27.56 31.23
N GLU A 264 -33.79 26.80 32.32
CA GLU A 264 -33.71 25.33 32.29
C GLU A 264 -34.69 24.69 31.30
N LYS A 265 -35.85 25.33 31.09
CA LYS A 265 -36.86 24.85 30.13
C LYS A 265 -36.40 25.11 28.72
N GLU A 266 -35.81 26.30 28.42
CA GLU A 266 -35.30 26.66 27.13
C GLU A 266 -34.14 25.73 26.70
N ASP A 267 -33.20 25.44 27.61
CA ASP A 267 -32.13 24.50 27.43
C ASP A 267 -32.63 23.07 27.12
N GLY A 268 -33.60 22.59 27.86
CA GLY A 268 -34.20 21.29 27.61
C GLY A 268 -34.94 21.19 26.27
N GLU A 269 -35.63 22.26 25.85
CA GLU A 269 -36.27 22.34 24.52
C GLU A 269 -35.21 22.33 23.40
N GLU A 270 -34.04 22.94 23.63
CA GLU A 270 -32.94 22.90 22.65
C GLU A 270 -32.34 21.50 22.54
N ILE A 271 -32.18 20.79 23.64
CA ILE A 271 -31.73 19.39 23.65
C ILE A 271 -32.71 18.53 22.84
N VAL A 272 -34.03 18.64 23.10
CA VAL A 272 -35.05 17.90 22.35
C VAL A 272 -34.96 18.18 20.86
N ARG A 273 -34.87 19.47 20.46
CA ARG A 273 -34.69 19.84 19.03
C ARG A 273 -33.40 19.29 18.42
N GLY A 274 -32.33 19.20 19.20
CA GLY A 274 -31.07 18.58 18.79
C GLY A 274 -31.25 17.09 18.48
N LEU A 275 -31.84 16.35 19.39
CA LEU A 275 -32.14 14.92 19.27
C LEU A 275 -33.13 14.62 18.13
N GLU A 276 -34.15 15.46 17.92
CA GLU A 276 -35.08 15.33 16.79
C GLU A 276 -34.38 15.50 15.45
N ARG A 277 -33.47 16.47 15.31
CA ARG A 277 -32.64 16.64 14.09
C ARG A 277 -31.71 15.45 13.86
N GLU A 278 -31.12 14.93 14.92
CA GLU A 278 -30.26 13.74 14.82
C GLU A 278 -31.06 12.53 14.32
N LYS A 279 -32.26 12.31 14.89
CA LYS A 279 -33.20 11.28 14.42
C LYS A 279 -33.54 11.41 12.94
N GLU A 280 -33.81 12.62 12.47
CA GLU A 280 -34.11 12.89 11.08
C GLU A 280 -32.93 12.53 10.16
N THR A 281 -31.72 12.86 10.58
CA THR A 281 -30.48 12.47 9.85
C THR A 281 -30.35 10.96 9.71
N TYR A 282 -30.66 10.21 10.77
CA TYR A 282 -30.65 8.74 10.70
C TYR A 282 -31.74 8.18 9.79
N LEU A 283 -32.93 8.78 9.77
CA LEU A 283 -34.01 8.39 8.86
C LEU A 283 -33.61 8.61 7.40
N GLU A 284 -32.99 9.75 7.07
CA GLU A 284 -32.45 10.01 5.74
C GLU A 284 -31.36 9.02 5.34
N THR A 285 -30.45 8.70 6.26
CA THR A 285 -29.39 7.72 6.03
C THR A 285 -29.98 6.34 5.77
N LYS A 286 -30.98 5.94 6.55
CA LYS A 286 -31.68 4.66 6.36
C LYS A 286 -32.35 4.57 5.00
N LYS A 287 -32.96 5.68 4.54
CA LYS A 287 -33.54 5.75 3.19
C LYS A 287 -32.49 5.53 2.10
N LYS A 288 -31.33 6.20 2.21
CA LYS A 288 -30.22 6.01 1.25
C LYS A 288 -29.69 4.57 1.27
N ILE A 289 -29.61 3.93 2.45
CA ILE A 289 -29.24 2.52 2.56
C ILE A 289 -30.23 1.63 1.81
N ALA A 290 -31.53 1.88 1.94
CA ALA A 290 -32.57 1.09 1.26
C ALA A 290 -32.47 1.25 -0.28
N GLU A 291 -32.28 2.48 -0.76
CA GLU A 291 -32.06 2.77 -2.18
C GLU A 291 -30.80 2.05 -2.72
N GLU A 292 -29.72 2.06 -1.97
CA GLU A 292 -28.48 1.37 -2.36
C GLU A 292 -28.65 -0.17 -2.34
N GLN A 293 -29.40 -0.71 -1.39
CA GLN A 293 -29.71 -2.14 -1.35
C GLN A 293 -30.50 -2.58 -2.57
N GLU A 294 -31.50 -1.80 -3.01
CA GLU A 294 -32.27 -2.07 -4.21
C GLU A 294 -31.38 -2.10 -5.47
N LEU A 295 -30.46 -1.14 -5.60
CA LEU A 295 -29.49 -1.10 -6.70
C LEU A 295 -28.56 -2.32 -6.70
N LEU A 296 -28.11 -2.78 -5.52
CA LEU A 296 -27.27 -3.96 -5.39
C LEU A 296 -28.04 -5.26 -5.72
N GLU A 297 -29.33 -5.34 -5.38
CA GLU A 297 -30.19 -6.45 -5.78
C GLU A 297 -30.35 -6.50 -7.30
N GLU A 298 -30.64 -5.39 -7.95
CA GLU A 298 -30.73 -5.31 -9.42
C GLU A 298 -29.40 -5.73 -10.09
N LYS A 299 -28.27 -5.28 -9.52
CA LYS A 299 -26.92 -5.65 -10.01
C LYS A 299 -26.71 -7.17 -9.87
N ALA A 300 -27.10 -7.77 -8.75
CA ALA A 300 -26.99 -9.21 -8.52
C ALA A 300 -27.84 -10.01 -9.53
N GLU A 301 -29.07 -9.58 -9.81
CA GLU A 301 -29.94 -10.21 -10.79
C GLU A 301 -29.34 -10.18 -12.20
N LYS A 302 -28.84 -9.01 -12.63
CA LYS A 302 -28.18 -8.87 -13.95
C LYS A 302 -26.91 -9.73 -14.07
N SER A 303 -26.12 -9.84 -12.98
CA SER A 303 -24.96 -10.72 -12.95
C SER A 303 -25.35 -12.19 -13.07
N ALA A 304 -26.42 -12.62 -12.40
CA ALA A 304 -26.94 -13.96 -12.50
C ALA A 304 -27.47 -14.28 -13.92
N GLU A 305 -28.17 -13.34 -14.56
CA GLU A 305 -28.61 -13.49 -15.96
C GLU A 305 -27.43 -13.64 -16.92
N LYS A 306 -26.39 -12.79 -16.77
CA LYS A 306 -25.17 -12.85 -17.59
C LYS A 306 -24.48 -14.20 -17.44
N ARG A 307 -24.34 -14.69 -16.18
CA ARG A 307 -23.79 -16.01 -15.89
C ARG A 307 -24.53 -17.12 -16.58
N ASN A 308 -25.87 -17.11 -16.51
CA ASN A 308 -26.74 -18.15 -17.15
C ASN A 308 -26.57 -18.15 -18.68
N LYS A 309 -26.48 -16.97 -19.31
CA LYS A 309 -26.25 -16.88 -20.77
C LYS A 309 -24.90 -17.49 -21.18
N ILE A 310 -23.82 -17.23 -20.42
CA ILE A 310 -22.50 -17.81 -20.71
C ILE A 310 -22.49 -19.34 -20.50
N THR A 311 -23.20 -19.83 -19.50
CA THR A 311 -23.22 -21.28 -19.18
C THR A 311 -24.08 -22.11 -20.15
N THR A 312 -25.02 -21.46 -20.83
CA THR A 312 -25.97 -22.14 -21.74
C THR A 312 -25.47 -22.17 -23.19
N ASN A 313 -24.50 -21.34 -23.55
CA ASN A 313 -23.82 -21.36 -24.85
C ASN A 313 -22.61 -22.30 -24.84
#